data_1782df9c5ab3e6b5cec5fdd2e00e6048
#
_entry.id   1782df9c5ab3e6b5cec5fdd2e00e6048
#
_cell.length_a   1.000
_cell.length_b   1.000
_cell.length_c   1.000
_cell.angle_alpha   90.00
_cell.angle_beta   90.00
_cell.angle_gamma   90.00
#
_symmetry.space_group_name_H-M   'P 1'
#
loop_
_entity.id
_entity.type
_entity.pdbx_description
1 polymer ?
#
loop_
_entity_poly.entity_id
_entity_poly.type
_entity_poly.pdbx_seq_one_letter_code
_entity_poly.pdbx_strand_id
1 'polypeptide(L)'
;MTLLRVDGLGKHYGSTPVFANVHFSVAPGEFVAIVGDSGVGKSTLLNCLAGLDTWDTGHITHGTTDLGPLDDTARALWRRAHVGFVFQAFHVLPHLDVAQNVALPLMLLGQNGPEHQQRVQQMLAAVGLEAFSERLPQQLSGGQLQRVAIARALVHRPALLLADEPTGNLDPTTATRVMDLLLAQTREQGASLVLVTHSDAAAARADRVLRLTADGIAPH
;
A
#
# COMPACT_ATOMS: atom_id res chain seq x y z
N MET A 1 12.93 17.27 -2.09
CA MET A 1 11.56 17.31 -1.51
C MET A 1 11.28 15.97 -0.88
N THR A 2 10.56 15.92 0.23
CA THR A 2 10.18 14.67 0.94
C THR A 2 8.70 14.44 0.73
N LEU A 3 8.29 13.22 0.31
CA LEU A 3 6.87 12.85 0.17
C LEU A 3 6.29 12.44 1.51
N LEU A 4 6.97 11.52 2.20
CA LEU A 4 6.56 11.02 3.52
C LEU A 4 7.70 11.23 4.52
N ARG A 5 7.38 11.76 5.68
CA ARG A 5 8.31 11.92 6.80
C ARG A 5 7.71 11.34 8.07
N VAL A 6 8.48 10.55 8.76
CA VAL A 6 8.16 9.93 10.04
C VAL A 6 9.20 10.36 11.06
N ASP A 7 8.77 10.95 12.16
CA ASP A 7 9.64 11.52 13.20
C ASP A 7 9.22 11.01 14.57
N GLY A 8 10.09 10.23 15.24
CA GLY A 8 9.90 9.77 16.60
C GLY A 8 8.64 8.95 16.84
N LEU A 9 8.18 8.23 15.81
CA LEU A 9 6.92 7.50 15.87
C LEU A 9 7.00 6.34 16.86
N GLY A 10 6.01 6.27 17.77
CA GLY A 10 5.87 5.19 18.73
C GLY A 10 4.42 4.72 18.83
N LYS A 11 4.26 3.40 19.04
CA LYS A 11 2.96 2.73 19.13
C LYS A 11 2.91 1.72 20.26
N HIS A 12 1.80 1.74 21.00
CA HIS A 12 1.45 0.77 22.02
C HIS A 12 0.05 0.20 21.79
N TYR A 13 -0.21 -1.02 22.25
CA TYR A 13 -1.55 -1.55 22.45
C TYR A 13 -1.75 -1.82 23.94
N GLY A 14 -2.49 -0.92 24.61
CA GLY A 14 -2.56 -0.91 26.06
C GLY A 14 -1.18 -0.65 26.67
N SER A 15 -0.70 -1.57 27.50
CA SER A 15 0.65 -1.51 28.11
C SER A 15 1.75 -2.16 27.26
N THR A 16 1.40 -2.78 26.13
CA THR A 16 2.36 -3.53 25.30
C THR A 16 2.96 -2.62 24.24
N PRO A 17 4.27 -2.32 24.27
CA PRO A 17 4.94 -1.58 23.22
C PRO A 17 5.00 -2.42 21.94
N VAL A 18 4.78 -1.78 20.80
CA VAL A 18 4.93 -2.39 19.47
C VAL A 18 6.25 -1.94 18.85
N PHE A 19 6.46 -0.64 18.75
CA PHE A 19 7.72 -0.01 18.34
C PHE A 19 7.80 1.40 18.95
N ALA A 20 9.03 1.91 19.03
CA ALA A 20 9.30 3.25 19.51
C ALA A 20 10.35 3.93 18.63
N ASN A 21 10.40 5.26 18.68
CA ASN A 21 11.47 6.08 18.11
C ASN A 21 11.77 5.79 16.61
N VAL A 22 10.73 5.55 15.82
CA VAL A 22 10.87 5.29 14.38
C VAL A 22 11.06 6.60 13.62
N HIS A 23 12.16 6.71 12.88
CA HIS A 23 12.52 7.88 12.07
C HIS A 23 12.92 7.45 10.66
N PHE A 24 12.21 7.89 9.64
CA PHE A 24 12.62 7.77 8.24
C PHE A 24 11.84 8.74 7.36
N SER A 25 12.29 8.86 6.12
CA SER A 25 11.59 9.62 5.09
C SER A 25 11.56 8.85 3.79
N VAL A 26 10.62 9.19 2.91
CA VAL A 26 10.49 8.66 1.56
C VAL A 26 10.45 9.83 0.58
N ALA A 27 11.31 9.81 -0.42
CA ALA A 27 11.31 10.81 -1.49
C ALA A 27 10.23 10.48 -2.55
N PRO A 28 9.79 11.47 -3.35
CA PRO A 28 8.90 11.19 -4.49
C PRO A 28 9.51 10.16 -5.45
N GLY A 29 8.75 9.12 -5.80
CA GLY A 29 9.17 8.04 -6.68
C GLY A 29 10.13 7.02 -6.05
N GLU A 30 10.51 7.18 -4.76
CA GLU A 30 11.39 6.24 -4.06
C GLU A 30 10.66 4.95 -3.70
N PHE A 31 11.36 3.82 -3.86
CA PHE A 31 10.94 2.52 -3.35
C PHE A 31 11.73 2.17 -2.09
N VAL A 32 11.05 2.15 -0.94
CA VAL A 32 11.62 1.74 0.36
C VAL A 32 11.05 0.39 0.78
N ALA A 33 11.91 -0.58 1.07
CA ALA A 33 11.51 -1.83 1.70
C ALA A 33 11.74 -1.78 3.21
N ILE A 34 10.79 -2.27 3.99
CA ILE A 34 10.90 -2.41 5.44
C ILE A 34 10.87 -3.90 5.76
N VAL A 35 11.98 -4.38 6.33
CA VAL A 35 12.16 -5.75 6.80
C VAL A 35 12.20 -5.79 8.33
N GLY A 36 12.15 -6.96 8.92
CA GLY A 36 12.22 -7.16 10.38
C GLY A 36 11.54 -8.45 10.79
N ASP A 37 11.70 -8.84 12.04
CA ASP A 37 11.20 -10.09 12.58
C ASP A 37 9.65 -10.17 12.52
N SER A 38 9.11 -11.39 12.56
CA SER A 38 7.66 -11.57 12.65
C SER A 38 7.13 -10.96 13.95
N GLY A 39 6.02 -10.22 13.85
CA GLY A 39 5.40 -9.60 15.03
C GLY A 39 6.04 -8.28 15.51
N VAL A 40 7.13 -7.79 14.88
CA VAL A 40 7.80 -6.55 15.30
C VAL A 40 6.98 -5.28 15.04
N GLY A 41 5.81 -5.39 14.40
CA GLY A 41 4.91 -4.25 14.17
C GLY A 41 4.95 -3.66 12.76
N LYS A 42 5.51 -4.36 11.75
CA LYS A 42 5.59 -3.86 10.36
C LYS A 42 4.23 -3.47 9.77
N SER A 43 3.23 -4.35 9.87
CA SER A 43 1.87 -4.07 9.40
C SER A 43 1.21 -2.95 10.19
N THR A 44 1.48 -2.87 11.51
CA THR A 44 1.03 -1.76 12.36
C THR A 44 1.64 -0.44 11.90
N LEU A 45 2.93 -0.42 11.58
CA LEU A 45 3.60 0.76 11.01
C LEU A 45 2.93 1.19 9.71
N LEU A 46 2.69 0.28 8.75
CA LEU A 46 1.98 0.61 7.52
C LEU A 46 0.57 1.18 7.79
N ASN A 47 -0.16 0.60 8.75
CA ASN A 47 -1.48 1.11 9.13
C ASN A 47 -1.41 2.53 9.70
N CYS A 48 -0.41 2.84 10.51
CA CYS A 48 -0.17 4.21 10.98
C CYS A 48 0.16 5.15 9.82
N LEU A 49 1.03 4.75 8.88
CA LEU A 49 1.39 5.54 7.69
C LEU A 49 0.19 5.83 6.79
N ALA A 50 -0.77 4.90 6.71
CA ALA A 50 -2.02 5.05 5.99
C ALA A 50 -3.06 5.88 6.76
N GLY A 51 -2.84 6.20 8.04
CA GLY A 51 -3.85 6.78 8.91
C GLY A 51 -5.03 5.82 9.16
N LEU A 52 -4.80 4.50 9.07
CA LEU A 52 -5.76 3.45 9.41
C LEU A 52 -5.73 3.13 10.90
N ASP A 53 -4.60 3.36 11.54
CA ASP A 53 -4.42 3.22 12.98
C ASP A 53 -3.83 4.52 13.56
N THR A 54 -3.98 4.70 14.85
CA THR A 54 -3.41 5.83 15.60
C THR A 54 -2.02 5.46 16.12
N TRP A 55 -1.27 6.45 16.56
CA TRP A 55 0.04 6.29 17.22
C TRP A 55 0.08 7.14 18.47
N ASP A 56 1.00 6.83 19.38
CA ASP A 56 1.04 7.43 20.72
C ASP A 56 2.04 8.58 20.79
N THR A 57 3.14 8.51 20.04
CA THR A 57 4.18 9.55 20.00
C THR A 57 4.67 9.81 18.59
N GLY A 58 5.23 10.99 18.35
CA GLY A 58 5.84 11.38 17.09
C GLY A 58 4.85 11.89 16.07
N HIS A 59 5.36 12.10 14.84
CA HIS A 59 4.63 12.73 13.74
C HIS A 59 4.75 11.94 12.44
N ILE A 60 3.67 11.94 11.66
CA ILE A 60 3.65 11.46 10.28
C ILE A 60 3.21 12.63 9.41
N THR A 61 4.08 13.06 8.50
CA THR A 61 3.81 14.15 7.56
C THR A 61 3.87 13.64 6.13
N HIS A 62 2.81 13.87 5.34
CA HIS A 62 2.77 13.56 3.91
C HIS A 62 2.72 14.89 3.12
N GLY A 63 3.78 15.16 2.36
CA GLY A 63 3.97 16.47 1.74
C GLY A 63 4.02 17.58 2.80
N THR A 64 2.99 18.41 2.85
CA THR A 64 2.80 19.47 3.86
C THR A 64 1.75 19.13 4.93
N THR A 65 1.10 17.96 4.83
CA THR A 65 0.01 17.58 5.72
C THR A 65 0.53 16.74 6.89
N ASP A 66 0.45 17.24 8.11
CA ASP A 66 0.62 16.43 9.33
C ASP A 66 -0.68 15.65 9.60
N LEU A 67 -0.56 14.32 9.73
CA LEU A 67 -1.71 13.44 9.94
C LEU A 67 -2.14 13.37 11.42
N GLY A 68 -1.30 13.78 12.34
CA GLY A 68 -1.58 13.73 13.79
C GLY A 68 -2.82 14.50 14.21
N PRO A 69 -2.96 15.79 13.82
CA PRO A 69 -4.11 16.62 14.18
C PRO A 69 -5.42 16.25 13.50
N LEU A 70 -5.40 15.41 12.44
CA LEU A 70 -6.59 15.04 11.70
C LEU A 70 -7.47 14.10 12.51
N ASP A 71 -8.77 14.36 12.53
CA ASP A 71 -9.77 13.41 13.02
C ASP A 71 -9.94 12.23 12.04
N ASP A 72 -10.71 11.22 12.43
CA ASP A 72 -10.91 10.00 11.63
C ASP A 72 -11.52 10.30 10.25
N THR A 73 -12.44 11.27 10.18
CA THR A 73 -13.07 11.66 8.92
C THR A 73 -12.06 12.35 8.01
N ALA A 74 -11.30 13.30 8.52
CA ALA A 74 -10.27 14.00 7.77
C ALA A 74 -9.16 13.05 7.31
N ARG A 75 -8.72 12.09 8.15
CA ARG A 75 -7.77 11.04 7.76
C ARG A 75 -8.33 10.15 6.65
N ALA A 76 -9.60 9.74 6.73
CA ALA A 76 -10.22 8.94 5.69
C ALA A 76 -10.32 9.68 4.36
N LEU A 77 -10.67 10.98 4.39
CA LEU A 77 -10.70 11.85 3.21
C LEU A 77 -9.30 12.05 2.61
N TRP A 78 -8.30 12.25 3.45
CA TRP A 78 -6.91 12.35 3.02
C TRP A 78 -6.44 11.02 2.39
N ARG A 79 -6.63 9.90 3.08
CA ARG A 79 -6.20 8.57 2.63
C ARG A 79 -6.76 8.20 1.27
N ARG A 80 -8.08 8.39 1.05
CA ARG A 80 -8.72 8.04 -0.21
C ARG A 80 -8.14 8.77 -1.43
N ALA A 81 -7.54 9.96 -1.22
CA ALA A 81 -6.97 10.76 -2.29
C ALA A 81 -5.48 10.50 -2.53
N HIS A 82 -4.72 10.10 -1.49
CA HIS A 82 -3.27 10.12 -1.53
C HIS A 82 -2.62 8.75 -1.39
N VAL A 83 -3.33 7.74 -0.89
CA VAL A 83 -2.76 6.43 -0.55
C VAL A 83 -3.43 5.32 -1.34
N GLY A 84 -2.61 4.49 -2.01
CA GLY A 84 -2.98 3.15 -2.41
C GLY A 84 -2.51 2.15 -1.36
N PHE A 85 -3.30 1.12 -1.08
CA PHE A 85 -2.91 0.08 -0.13
C PHE A 85 -3.13 -1.31 -0.72
N VAL A 86 -2.07 -2.13 -0.69
CA VAL A 86 -2.10 -3.55 -1.08
C VAL A 86 -1.87 -4.39 0.17
N PHE A 87 -2.88 -5.15 0.57
CA PHE A 87 -2.83 -6.01 1.75
C PHE A 87 -2.35 -7.42 1.40
N GLN A 88 -1.83 -8.14 2.37
CA GLN A 88 -1.46 -9.55 2.27
C GLN A 88 -2.67 -10.44 1.91
N ALA A 89 -3.83 -10.19 2.52
CA ALA A 89 -5.07 -10.90 2.26
C ALA A 89 -5.91 -10.10 1.26
N PHE A 90 -5.62 -10.05 0.04
CA PHE A 90 -6.26 -9.36 -1.12
C PHE A 90 -7.36 -8.32 -0.80
N HIS A 91 -8.21 -8.55 0.19
CA HIS A 91 -9.36 -7.74 0.63
C HIS A 91 -10.27 -7.30 -0.53
N VAL A 92 -10.42 -8.17 -1.52
CA VAL A 92 -11.33 -7.95 -2.64
C VAL A 92 -12.76 -8.20 -2.17
N LEU A 93 -13.69 -7.31 -2.52
CA LEU A 93 -15.10 -7.41 -2.11
C LEU A 93 -15.80 -8.52 -2.90
N PRO A 94 -16.33 -9.57 -2.24
CA PRO A 94 -16.77 -10.80 -2.90
C PRO A 94 -18.05 -10.64 -3.72
N HIS A 95 -18.83 -9.59 -3.48
CA HIS A 95 -20.11 -9.32 -4.17
C HIS A 95 -19.97 -8.32 -5.32
N LEU A 96 -18.78 -7.77 -5.54
CA LEU A 96 -18.46 -6.91 -6.66
C LEU A 96 -17.63 -7.69 -7.69
N ASP A 97 -17.87 -7.46 -8.97
CA ASP A 97 -17.01 -7.97 -10.01
C ASP A 97 -15.62 -7.30 -10.01
N VAL A 98 -14.72 -7.75 -10.87
CA VAL A 98 -13.35 -7.24 -10.97
C VAL A 98 -13.32 -5.75 -11.30
N ALA A 99 -14.12 -5.31 -12.29
CA ALA A 99 -14.15 -3.91 -12.70
C ALA A 99 -14.71 -3.01 -11.58
N GLN A 100 -15.75 -3.44 -10.90
CA GLN A 100 -16.34 -2.75 -9.76
C GLN A 100 -15.36 -2.64 -8.58
N ASN A 101 -14.63 -3.71 -8.26
CA ASN A 101 -13.59 -3.69 -7.23
C ASN A 101 -12.50 -2.65 -7.55
N VAL A 102 -12.04 -2.62 -8.80
CA VAL A 102 -11.02 -1.65 -9.23
C VAL A 102 -11.57 -0.22 -9.24
N ALA A 103 -12.84 -0.02 -9.57
CA ALA A 103 -13.47 1.30 -9.61
C ALA A 103 -13.69 1.96 -8.24
N LEU A 104 -13.70 1.19 -7.14
CA LEU A 104 -14.04 1.67 -5.80
C LEU A 104 -13.33 2.98 -5.39
N PRO A 105 -12.01 3.14 -5.53
CA PRO A 105 -11.34 4.37 -5.13
C PRO A 105 -11.82 5.59 -5.93
N LEU A 106 -12.11 5.44 -7.22
CA LEU A 106 -12.65 6.51 -8.06
C LEU A 106 -14.05 6.90 -7.61
N MET A 107 -14.90 5.93 -7.30
CA MET A 107 -16.24 6.17 -6.75
C MET A 107 -16.19 6.91 -5.42
N LEU A 108 -15.29 6.53 -4.52
CA LEU A 108 -15.09 7.21 -3.23
C LEU A 108 -14.60 8.66 -3.40
N LEU A 109 -13.89 8.96 -4.49
CA LEU A 109 -13.48 10.32 -4.86
C LEU A 109 -14.61 11.12 -5.54
N GLY A 110 -15.82 10.55 -5.68
CA GLY A 110 -16.92 11.16 -6.39
C GLY A 110 -16.75 11.19 -7.91
N GLN A 111 -15.81 10.44 -8.42
CA GLN A 111 -15.48 10.36 -9.83
C GLN A 111 -16.34 9.27 -10.50
N ASN A 112 -17.40 9.69 -11.18
CA ASN A 112 -18.36 8.82 -11.86
C ASN A 112 -18.60 9.34 -13.28
N GLY A 113 -18.12 8.64 -14.29
CA GLY A 113 -18.33 9.08 -15.68
C GLY A 113 -17.55 8.23 -16.68
N PRO A 114 -17.71 8.50 -17.99
CA PRO A 114 -17.02 7.74 -19.04
C PRO A 114 -15.50 7.70 -18.90
N GLU A 115 -14.90 8.80 -18.47
CA GLU A 115 -13.44 8.90 -18.26
C GLU A 115 -12.95 7.93 -17.17
N HIS A 116 -13.74 7.72 -16.13
CA HIS A 116 -13.39 6.81 -15.03
C HIS A 116 -13.58 5.36 -15.44
N GLN A 117 -14.61 5.06 -16.23
CA GLN A 117 -14.76 3.73 -16.85
C GLN A 117 -13.56 3.41 -17.76
N GLN A 118 -13.14 4.37 -18.59
CA GLN A 118 -11.95 4.22 -19.40
C GLN A 118 -10.69 4.01 -18.54
N ARG A 119 -10.55 4.73 -17.43
CA ARG A 119 -9.43 4.56 -16.50
C ARG A 119 -9.41 3.17 -15.88
N VAL A 120 -10.55 2.62 -15.48
CA VAL A 120 -10.68 1.23 -14.99
C VAL A 120 -10.26 0.23 -16.07
N GLN A 121 -10.73 0.39 -17.31
CA GLN A 121 -10.36 -0.48 -18.43
C GLN A 121 -8.85 -0.44 -18.70
N GLN A 122 -8.26 0.76 -18.74
CA GLN A 122 -6.81 0.91 -18.91
C GLN A 122 -6.03 0.21 -17.79
N MET A 123 -6.49 0.32 -16.54
CA MET A 123 -5.84 -0.33 -15.41
C MET A 123 -5.98 -1.85 -15.48
N LEU A 124 -7.15 -2.37 -15.88
CA LEU A 124 -7.35 -3.81 -16.09
C LEU A 124 -6.45 -4.35 -17.18
N ALA A 125 -6.29 -3.60 -18.30
CA ALA A 125 -5.34 -3.92 -19.35
C ALA A 125 -3.90 -3.98 -18.82
N ALA A 126 -3.47 -2.96 -18.09
CA ALA A 126 -2.13 -2.86 -17.54
C ALA A 126 -1.77 -4.03 -16.59
N VAL A 127 -2.77 -4.59 -15.87
CA VAL A 127 -2.56 -5.76 -15.01
C VAL A 127 -2.93 -7.09 -15.67
N GLY A 128 -3.32 -7.09 -16.96
CA GLY A 128 -3.68 -8.30 -17.73
C GLY A 128 -4.95 -8.98 -17.23
N LEU A 129 -5.97 -8.21 -16.88
CA LEU A 129 -7.26 -8.69 -16.38
C LEU A 129 -8.47 -8.23 -17.21
N GLU A 130 -8.27 -7.72 -18.43
CA GLU A 130 -9.36 -7.23 -19.30
C GLU A 130 -10.46 -8.28 -19.51
N ALA A 131 -10.07 -9.51 -19.84
CA ALA A 131 -10.99 -10.63 -20.08
C ALA A 131 -11.72 -11.13 -18.81
N PHE A 132 -11.38 -10.58 -17.65
CA PHE A 132 -11.91 -10.98 -16.34
C PHE A 132 -12.77 -9.88 -15.70
N SER A 133 -13.00 -8.76 -16.39
CA SER A 133 -13.65 -7.56 -15.85
C SER A 133 -14.99 -7.83 -15.15
N GLU A 134 -15.81 -8.73 -15.71
CA GLU A 134 -17.15 -9.08 -15.20
C GLU A 134 -17.16 -10.31 -14.27
N ARG A 135 -15.99 -10.90 -13.99
CA ARG A 135 -15.91 -12.07 -13.10
C ARG A 135 -15.99 -11.66 -11.63
N LEU A 136 -16.61 -12.52 -10.84
CA LEU A 136 -16.61 -12.39 -9.39
C LEU A 136 -15.28 -12.94 -8.81
N PRO A 137 -14.86 -12.45 -7.64
CA PRO A 137 -13.61 -12.87 -6.98
C PRO A 137 -13.46 -14.39 -6.81
N GLN A 138 -14.55 -15.10 -6.55
CA GLN A 138 -14.55 -16.56 -6.37
C GLN A 138 -14.15 -17.33 -7.63
N GLN A 139 -14.17 -16.69 -8.79
CA GLN A 139 -13.81 -17.27 -10.09
C GLN A 139 -12.35 -17.02 -10.47
N LEU A 140 -11.57 -16.41 -9.57
CA LEU A 140 -10.19 -15.98 -9.82
C LEU A 140 -9.19 -16.81 -9.01
N SER A 141 -7.99 -17.00 -9.59
CA SER A 141 -6.84 -17.53 -8.85
C SER A 141 -6.28 -16.49 -7.87
N GLY A 142 -5.46 -16.94 -6.89
CA GLY A 142 -4.81 -16.04 -5.93
C GLY A 142 -3.97 -14.94 -6.61
N GLY A 143 -3.21 -15.29 -7.65
CA GLY A 143 -2.44 -14.30 -8.42
C GLY A 143 -3.31 -13.32 -9.21
N GLN A 144 -4.50 -13.72 -9.66
CA GLN A 144 -5.47 -12.83 -10.28
C GLN A 144 -6.09 -11.90 -9.24
N LEU A 145 -6.47 -12.41 -8.06
CA LEU A 145 -6.98 -11.60 -6.95
C LEU A 145 -5.95 -10.55 -6.51
N GLN A 146 -4.68 -10.92 -6.44
CA GLN A 146 -3.62 -9.95 -6.11
C GLN A 146 -3.48 -8.86 -7.17
N ARG A 147 -3.59 -9.21 -8.45
CA ARG A 147 -3.58 -8.20 -9.54
C ARG A 147 -4.81 -7.27 -9.48
N VAL A 148 -5.98 -7.76 -9.06
CA VAL A 148 -7.14 -6.91 -8.77
C VAL A 148 -6.84 -5.93 -7.62
N ALA A 149 -6.24 -6.41 -6.52
CA ALA A 149 -5.86 -5.57 -5.38
C ALA A 149 -4.85 -4.49 -5.78
N ILE A 150 -3.85 -4.82 -6.61
CA ILE A 150 -2.87 -3.86 -7.16
C ILE A 150 -3.56 -2.82 -8.06
N ALA A 151 -4.41 -3.26 -8.98
CA ALA A 151 -5.16 -2.38 -9.87
C ALA A 151 -6.03 -1.39 -9.08
N ARG A 152 -6.76 -1.90 -8.07
CA ARG A 152 -7.56 -1.07 -7.17
C ARG A 152 -6.71 -0.05 -6.42
N ALA A 153 -5.54 -0.46 -5.90
CA ALA A 153 -4.67 0.43 -5.15
C ALA A 153 -4.08 1.57 -6.00
N LEU A 154 -3.96 1.39 -7.33
CA LEU A 154 -3.30 2.33 -8.24
C LEU A 154 -4.26 3.11 -9.16
N VAL A 155 -5.53 2.68 -9.31
CA VAL A 155 -6.45 3.26 -10.29
C VAL A 155 -6.66 4.76 -10.15
N HIS A 156 -6.62 5.29 -8.94
CA HIS A 156 -6.80 6.71 -8.61
C HIS A 156 -5.49 7.52 -8.61
N ARG A 157 -4.36 6.91 -9.02
CA ARG A 157 -3.03 7.53 -9.11
C ARG A 157 -2.56 8.12 -7.77
N PRO A 158 -2.46 7.31 -6.71
CA PRO A 158 -1.97 7.80 -5.42
C PRO A 158 -0.50 8.22 -5.52
N ALA A 159 -0.09 9.21 -4.74
CA ALA A 159 1.32 9.58 -4.61
C ALA A 159 2.12 8.55 -3.81
N LEU A 160 1.47 7.85 -2.87
CA LEU A 160 2.07 6.85 -2.00
C LEU A 160 1.34 5.51 -2.12
N LEU A 161 2.08 4.45 -2.43
CA LEU A 161 1.61 3.07 -2.37
C LEU A 161 2.22 2.39 -1.15
N LEU A 162 1.38 1.80 -0.31
CA LEU A 162 1.76 0.98 0.82
C LEU A 162 1.43 -0.48 0.50
N ALA A 163 2.37 -1.40 0.71
CA ALA A 163 2.18 -2.81 0.42
C ALA A 163 2.64 -3.67 1.59
N ASP A 164 1.71 -4.43 2.16
CA ASP A 164 1.95 -5.35 3.27
C ASP A 164 2.00 -6.78 2.77
N GLU A 165 3.19 -7.36 2.68
CA GLU A 165 3.44 -8.74 2.22
C GLU A 165 2.65 -9.10 0.93
N PRO A 166 2.71 -8.29 -0.15
CA PRO A 166 1.77 -8.41 -1.27
C PRO A 166 1.86 -9.72 -2.04
N THR A 167 2.86 -10.55 -1.75
CA THR A 167 3.09 -11.85 -2.42
C THR A 167 3.16 -13.01 -1.45
N GLY A 168 2.94 -12.79 -0.15
CA GLY A 168 3.11 -13.81 0.91
C GLY A 168 2.20 -15.04 0.78
N ASN A 169 1.06 -14.90 0.10
CA ASN A 169 0.08 -15.97 -0.10
C ASN A 169 0.17 -16.64 -1.50
N LEU A 170 1.23 -16.38 -2.26
CA LEU A 170 1.40 -16.86 -3.63
C LEU A 170 2.57 -17.85 -3.73
N ASP A 171 2.49 -18.77 -4.71
CA ASP A 171 3.63 -19.58 -5.07
C ASP A 171 4.79 -18.72 -5.61
N PRO A 172 6.06 -19.19 -5.52
CA PRO A 172 7.23 -18.37 -5.88
C PRO A 172 7.21 -17.81 -7.29
N THR A 173 6.70 -18.56 -8.27
CA THR A 173 6.63 -18.12 -9.68
C THR A 173 5.61 -17.00 -9.87
N THR A 174 4.43 -17.18 -9.29
CA THR A 174 3.37 -16.17 -9.33
C THR A 174 3.78 -14.93 -8.51
N ALA A 175 4.43 -15.11 -7.35
CA ALA A 175 4.94 -14.03 -6.52
C ALA A 175 5.91 -13.12 -7.29
N THR A 176 6.86 -13.71 -8.03
CA THR A 176 7.80 -12.93 -8.86
C THR A 176 7.07 -12.09 -9.92
N ARG A 177 6.14 -12.69 -10.66
CA ARG A 177 5.37 -12.00 -11.71
C ARG A 177 4.51 -10.86 -11.15
N VAL A 178 3.88 -11.10 -10.00
CA VAL A 178 3.04 -10.09 -9.32
C VAL A 178 3.90 -8.95 -8.79
N MET A 179 5.08 -9.24 -8.24
CA MET A 179 6.01 -8.21 -7.80
C MET A 179 6.54 -7.39 -8.98
N ASP A 180 6.89 -8.02 -10.10
CA ASP A 180 7.31 -7.32 -11.33
C ASP A 180 6.24 -6.35 -11.79
N LEU A 181 4.98 -6.81 -11.82
CA LEU A 181 3.84 -6.00 -12.19
C LEU A 181 3.63 -4.82 -11.23
N LEU A 182 3.66 -5.07 -9.92
CA LEU A 182 3.52 -4.05 -8.88
C LEU A 182 4.55 -2.94 -9.08
N LEU A 183 5.83 -3.29 -9.23
CA LEU A 183 6.91 -2.32 -9.40
C LEU A 183 6.81 -1.57 -10.72
N ALA A 184 6.49 -2.26 -11.82
CA ALA A 184 6.31 -1.63 -13.13
C ALA A 184 5.18 -0.59 -13.08
N GLN A 185 4.02 -0.95 -12.54
CA GLN A 185 2.87 -0.05 -12.44
C GLN A 185 3.10 1.12 -11.48
N THR A 186 3.81 0.88 -10.36
CA THR A 186 4.17 1.95 -9.41
C THR A 186 5.08 2.99 -10.08
N ARG A 187 6.10 2.55 -10.81
CA ARG A 187 7.04 3.43 -11.53
C ARG A 187 6.35 4.17 -12.68
N GLU A 188 5.52 3.50 -13.47
CA GLU A 188 4.78 4.11 -14.58
C GLU A 188 3.89 5.26 -14.11
N GLN A 189 3.32 5.15 -12.91
CA GLN A 189 2.46 6.17 -12.32
C GLN A 189 3.21 7.22 -11.50
N GLY A 190 4.52 7.07 -11.32
CA GLY A 190 5.34 7.98 -10.53
C GLY A 190 5.04 7.95 -9.03
N ALA A 191 4.40 6.89 -8.54
CA ALA A 191 4.11 6.73 -7.12
C ALA A 191 5.37 6.30 -6.34
N SER A 192 5.46 6.68 -5.07
CA SER A 192 6.44 6.13 -4.14
C SER A 192 5.89 4.85 -3.51
N LEU A 193 6.76 3.91 -3.18
CA LEU A 193 6.38 2.61 -2.60
C LEU A 193 7.04 2.40 -1.25
N VAL A 194 6.24 2.06 -0.24
CA VAL A 194 6.72 1.46 1.01
C VAL A 194 6.22 0.02 1.07
N LEU A 195 7.15 -0.92 0.98
CA LEU A 195 6.89 -2.35 0.99
C LEU A 195 7.34 -2.97 2.30
N VAL A 196 6.43 -3.60 3.02
CA VAL A 196 6.78 -4.52 4.11
C VAL A 196 6.89 -5.93 3.54
N THR A 197 7.99 -6.61 3.82
CA THR A 197 8.19 -7.97 3.31
C THR A 197 9.18 -8.77 4.16
N HIS A 198 9.01 -10.09 4.15
CA HIS A 198 9.99 -11.09 4.62
C HIS A 198 10.84 -11.67 3.47
N SER A 199 10.54 -11.30 2.22
CA SER A 199 11.27 -11.79 1.06
C SER A 199 12.52 -10.94 0.80
N ASP A 200 13.70 -11.51 0.98
CA ASP A 200 14.96 -10.85 0.63
C ASP A 200 15.03 -10.49 -0.85
N ALA A 201 14.48 -11.34 -1.72
CA ALA A 201 14.41 -11.08 -3.15
C ALA A 201 13.52 -9.87 -3.50
N ALA A 202 12.44 -9.63 -2.76
CA ALA A 202 11.62 -8.45 -2.93
C ALA A 202 12.30 -7.21 -2.34
N ALA A 203 12.90 -7.32 -1.16
CA ALA A 203 13.62 -6.23 -0.51
C ALA A 203 14.83 -5.76 -1.32
N ALA A 204 15.57 -6.68 -1.94
CA ALA A 204 16.75 -6.36 -2.78
C ALA A 204 16.42 -5.53 -4.03
N ARG A 205 15.14 -5.35 -4.37
CA ARG A 205 14.68 -4.52 -5.50
C ARG A 205 14.40 -3.07 -5.11
N ALA A 206 14.44 -2.78 -3.81
CA ALA A 206 14.21 -1.44 -3.29
C ALA A 206 15.43 -0.53 -3.48
N ASP A 207 15.17 0.78 -3.62
CA ASP A 207 16.22 1.79 -3.64
C ASP A 207 16.91 1.86 -2.27
N ARG A 208 16.15 1.55 -1.20
CA ARG A 208 16.65 1.52 0.17
C ARG A 208 15.91 0.49 1.01
N VAL A 209 16.66 -0.24 1.83
CA VAL A 209 16.10 -1.22 2.79
C VAL A 209 16.30 -0.72 4.20
N LEU A 210 15.23 -0.77 5.00
CA LEU A 210 15.21 -0.40 6.41
C LEU A 210 14.83 -1.64 7.24
N ARG A 211 15.48 -1.81 8.39
CA ARG A 211 15.11 -2.83 9.37
C ARG A 211 14.35 -2.20 10.53
N LEU A 212 13.10 -2.65 10.74
CA LEU A 212 12.31 -2.28 11.91
C LEU A 212 12.64 -3.20 13.08
N THR A 213 12.84 -2.60 14.25
CA THR A 213 12.98 -3.26 15.55
C THR A 213 12.00 -2.66 16.53
N ALA A 214 11.90 -3.20 17.75
CA ALA A 214 11.08 -2.62 18.80
C ALA A 214 11.54 -1.20 19.21
N ASP A 215 12.84 -0.92 19.08
CA ASP A 215 13.48 0.32 19.55
C ASP A 215 13.62 1.39 18.46
N GLY A 216 13.28 1.06 17.21
CA GLY A 216 13.37 2.00 16.09
C GLY A 216 13.55 1.34 14.72
N ILE A 217 13.99 2.15 13.77
CA ILE A 217 14.27 1.73 12.39
C ILE A 217 15.66 2.20 11.96
N ALA A 218 16.40 1.35 11.29
CA ALA A 218 17.75 1.65 10.81
C ALA A 218 17.97 1.12 9.37
N PRO A 219 18.94 1.64 8.61
CA PRO A 219 19.37 1.03 7.35
C PRO A 219 19.76 -0.44 7.55
N HIS A 220 19.40 -1.30 6.59
CA HIS A 220 19.65 -2.74 6.62
C HIS A 220 20.79 -3.10 5.70
#